data_dfcbb7a665560702c2b40115c6f54e43
#
_entry.id   dfcbb7a665560702c2b40115c6f54e43
#
_cell.length_a   1.000
_cell.length_b   1.000
_cell.length_c   1.000
_cell.angle_alpha   90.00
_cell.angle_beta   90.00
_cell.angle_gamma   90.00
#
_symmetry.space_group_name_H-M   'P 1'
#
loop_
_entity.id
_entity.type
_entity.pdbx_description
1 polymer ?
#
loop_
_entity_poly.entity_id
_entity_poly.type
_entity_poly.pdbx_seq_one_letter_code
_entity_poly.pdbx_strand_id
1 'polypeptide(L)'
;MKKIVRLVAMLLCICILLTSCAPVGNEKKEYSQEVQNLEKLCKVWGYVKYTHPVFLTGEKDWDTELIALIPQVRQAENSEATNKILNEWLLSLGEIEYETDTPAAQWSSAKEEDKVVIADTSWIFDKKYLGEELSANMEPLTKPLPDINRFRAPIDFSRGYYTGLFEPAMFYNEKLYEDMDYSDENYRLLGLFRVWNALEYYCPYLDILDEDWEDLLPEFIPQMLAESDQ
;
A
#
# COMPACT_ATOMS: atom_id res chain seq x y z
N MET A 1 -42.38 25.10 45.78
CA MET A 1 -42.10 25.38 44.33
C MET A 1 -40.63 25.69 44.07
N LYS A 2 -39.96 26.66 44.66
CA LYS A 2 -38.56 27.01 44.38
C LYS A 2 -37.53 25.88 44.58
N LYS A 3 -37.74 24.97 45.55
CA LYS A 3 -36.83 23.81 45.76
C LYS A 3 -36.96 22.73 44.67
N ILE A 4 -38.17 22.50 44.17
CA ILE A 4 -38.44 21.50 43.09
C ILE A 4 -37.85 21.99 41.78
N VAL A 5 -37.97 23.29 41.46
CA VAL A 5 -37.37 23.88 40.23
C VAL A 5 -35.85 23.78 40.27
N ARG A 6 -35.21 23.98 41.43
CA ARG A 6 -33.74 23.83 41.57
C ARG A 6 -33.30 22.36 41.41
N LEU A 7 -34.10 21.41 41.91
CA LEU A 7 -33.78 19.98 41.76
C LEU A 7 -33.91 19.51 40.32
N VAL A 8 -34.94 19.97 39.60
CA VAL A 8 -35.15 19.68 38.19
C VAL A 8 -34.05 20.31 37.32
N ALA A 9 -33.65 21.55 37.59
CA ALA A 9 -32.54 22.21 36.89
C ALA A 9 -31.19 21.51 37.13
N MET A 10 -30.96 21.01 38.35
CA MET A 10 -29.74 20.27 38.68
C MET A 10 -29.69 18.88 38.00
N LEU A 11 -30.83 18.19 37.90
CA LEU A 11 -30.96 16.93 37.16
C LEU A 11 -30.78 17.13 35.66
N LEU A 12 -31.32 18.19 35.06
CA LEU A 12 -31.12 18.56 33.67
C LEU A 12 -29.64 18.86 33.34
N CYS A 13 -28.94 19.59 34.22
CA CYS A 13 -27.50 19.83 34.05
C CYS A 13 -26.66 18.56 34.15
N ILE A 14 -27.02 17.60 35.01
CA ILE A 14 -26.33 16.33 35.13
C ILE A 14 -26.56 15.47 33.87
N CYS A 15 -27.78 15.48 33.32
CA CYS A 15 -28.04 14.78 32.03
C CYS A 15 -27.26 15.35 30.86
N ILE A 16 -27.06 16.67 30.78
CA ILE A 16 -26.27 17.34 29.73
C ILE A 16 -24.77 17.00 29.88
N LEU A 17 -24.28 16.87 31.11
CA LEU A 17 -22.88 16.51 31.35
C LEU A 17 -22.59 15.03 31.09
N LEU A 18 -23.58 14.14 31.14
CA LEU A 18 -23.44 12.73 30.84
C LEU A 18 -23.50 12.43 29.33
N THR A 19 -24.05 13.33 28.52
CA THR A 19 -24.06 13.17 27.05
C THR A 19 -22.80 13.72 26.37
N SER A 20 -21.89 14.38 27.12
CA SER A 20 -20.70 15.06 26.58
C SER A 20 -19.42 14.21 26.60
N CYS A 21 -19.46 12.99 27.10
CA CYS A 21 -18.33 12.07 27.12
C CYS A 21 -18.71 10.74 26.46
N ALA A 22 -19.23 10.78 25.23
CA ALA A 22 -19.04 9.64 24.34
C ALA A 22 -17.55 9.67 23.93
N PRO A 23 -16.78 8.58 24.14
CA PRO A 23 -15.50 8.50 23.48
C PRO A 23 -15.78 8.68 21.99
N VAL A 24 -15.03 9.55 21.32
CA VAL A 24 -14.94 9.58 19.86
C VAL A 24 -14.30 8.24 19.53
N GLY A 25 -15.13 7.21 19.41
CA GLY A 25 -14.73 5.97 18.82
C GLY A 25 -14.43 6.33 17.37
N ASN A 26 -13.23 6.06 16.90
CA ASN A 26 -12.95 5.99 15.48
C ASN A 26 -13.91 4.91 14.94
N GLU A 27 -15.10 5.34 14.48
CA GLU A 27 -15.93 4.48 13.65
C GLU A 27 -15.07 4.19 12.41
N LYS A 28 -14.63 2.95 12.28
CA LYS A 28 -13.91 2.50 11.08
C LYS A 28 -14.80 2.84 9.90
N LYS A 29 -14.31 3.74 9.05
CA LYS A 29 -15.00 4.19 7.85
C LYS A 29 -15.25 2.95 6.96
N GLU A 30 -16.49 2.70 6.63
CA GLU A 30 -16.86 1.59 5.77
C GLU A 30 -16.72 2.03 4.30
N TYR A 31 -15.86 1.35 3.56
CA TYR A 31 -15.61 1.64 2.15
C TYR A 31 -16.38 0.66 1.26
N SER A 32 -16.73 1.11 0.05
CA SER A 32 -17.36 0.24 -0.95
C SER A 32 -16.48 -0.96 -1.31
N GLN A 33 -17.09 -2.03 -1.81
CA GLN A 33 -16.33 -3.20 -2.26
C GLN A 33 -15.29 -2.84 -3.34
N GLU A 34 -15.63 -1.94 -4.25
CA GLU A 34 -14.71 -1.42 -5.28
C GLU A 34 -13.47 -0.79 -4.66
N VAL A 35 -13.63 0.08 -3.65
CA VAL A 35 -12.52 0.71 -2.95
C VAL A 35 -11.65 -0.33 -2.25
N GLN A 36 -12.24 -1.28 -1.55
CA GLN A 36 -11.52 -2.37 -0.88
C GLN A 36 -10.74 -3.25 -1.88
N ASN A 37 -11.32 -3.50 -3.05
CA ASN A 37 -10.67 -4.26 -4.10
C ASN A 37 -9.46 -3.51 -4.68
N LEU A 38 -9.59 -2.21 -4.92
CA LEU A 38 -8.52 -1.36 -5.44
C LEU A 38 -7.40 -1.13 -4.41
N GLU A 39 -7.75 -0.99 -3.13
CA GLU A 39 -6.78 -0.96 -2.04
C GLU A 39 -5.92 -2.23 -2.04
N LYS A 40 -6.57 -3.39 -2.10
CA LYS A 40 -5.86 -4.68 -2.17
C LYS A 40 -4.99 -4.79 -3.42
N LEU A 41 -5.51 -4.36 -4.58
CA LEU A 41 -4.72 -4.31 -5.81
C LEU A 41 -3.47 -3.43 -5.64
N CYS A 42 -3.61 -2.24 -5.06
CA CYS A 42 -2.49 -1.34 -4.80
C CYS A 42 -1.40 -2.01 -3.97
N LYS A 43 -1.77 -2.64 -2.85
CA LYS A 43 -0.84 -3.31 -1.93
C LYS A 43 -0.15 -4.51 -2.59
N VAL A 44 -0.91 -5.40 -3.22
CA VAL A 44 -0.36 -6.61 -3.86
C VAL A 44 0.51 -6.23 -5.06
N TRP A 45 0.03 -5.39 -5.96
CA TRP A 45 0.78 -4.94 -7.12
C TRP A 45 2.07 -4.21 -6.72
N GLY A 46 1.99 -3.30 -5.75
CA GLY A 46 3.14 -2.54 -5.30
C GLY A 46 4.22 -3.41 -4.67
N TYR A 47 3.83 -4.38 -3.84
CA TYR A 47 4.79 -5.32 -3.27
C TYR A 47 5.48 -6.16 -4.35
N VAL A 48 4.69 -6.71 -5.27
CA VAL A 48 5.20 -7.52 -6.39
C VAL A 48 6.08 -6.70 -7.32
N LYS A 49 5.72 -5.43 -7.59
CA LYS A 49 6.53 -4.47 -8.37
C LYS A 49 7.97 -4.38 -7.84
N TYR A 50 8.14 -4.33 -6.53
CA TYR A 50 9.43 -4.09 -5.89
C TYR A 50 10.19 -5.37 -5.51
N THR A 51 9.55 -6.53 -5.65
CA THR A 51 10.15 -7.80 -5.22
C THR A 51 10.25 -8.87 -6.30
N HIS A 52 9.40 -8.82 -7.34
CA HIS A 52 9.39 -9.87 -8.36
C HIS A 52 10.49 -9.63 -9.41
N PRO A 53 11.32 -10.64 -9.71
CA PRO A 53 12.43 -10.53 -10.65
C PRO A 53 12.06 -9.95 -12.03
N VAL A 54 10.92 -10.33 -12.59
CA VAL A 54 10.49 -9.90 -13.92
C VAL A 54 10.33 -8.38 -14.04
N PHE A 55 9.99 -7.73 -12.94
CA PHE A 55 9.89 -6.26 -12.89
C PHE A 55 11.23 -5.61 -12.57
N LEU A 56 12.01 -6.21 -11.67
CA LEU A 56 13.34 -5.71 -11.31
C LEU A 56 14.32 -5.76 -12.47
N THR A 57 14.16 -6.72 -13.39
CA THR A 57 14.94 -6.81 -14.63
C THR A 57 14.39 -5.93 -15.75
N GLY A 58 13.15 -5.45 -15.62
CA GLY A 58 12.47 -4.68 -16.67
C GLY A 58 11.94 -5.52 -17.83
N GLU A 59 11.86 -6.85 -17.68
CA GLU A 59 11.28 -7.74 -18.70
C GLU A 59 9.79 -7.51 -18.91
N LYS A 60 9.08 -7.11 -17.85
CA LYS A 60 7.67 -6.69 -17.89
C LYS A 60 7.51 -5.27 -17.40
N ASP A 61 6.53 -4.61 -17.95
CA ASP A 61 6.12 -3.25 -17.57
C ASP A 61 5.00 -3.33 -16.52
N TRP A 62 5.32 -2.99 -15.29
CA TRP A 62 4.37 -3.04 -14.16
C TRP A 62 3.17 -2.10 -14.30
N ASP A 63 3.33 -0.95 -14.98
CA ASP A 63 2.23 -0.01 -15.19
C ASP A 63 1.20 -0.58 -16.17
N THR A 64 1.68 -1.22 -17.23
CA THR A 64 0.83 -1.91 -18.20
C THR A 64 0.06 -3.05 -17.51
N GLU A 65 0.72 -3.80 -16.66
CA GLU A 65 0.09 -4.87 -15.86
C GLU A 65 -0.99 -4.29 -14.92
N LEU A 66 -0.68 -3.20 -14.22
CA LEU A 66 -1.66 -2.53 -13.34
C LEU A 66 -2.89 -2.04 -14.11
N ILE A 67 -2.68 -1.31 -15.21
CA ILE A 67 -3.78 -0.77 -16.03
C ILE A 67 -4.69 -1.89 -16.55
N ALA A 68 -4.12 -3.05 -16.88
CA ALA A 68 -4.90 -4.22 -17.29
C ALA A 68 -5.68 -4.89 -16.14
N LEU A 69 -5.20 -4.79 -14.90
CA LEU A 69 -5.84 -5.37 -13.71
C LEU A 69 -6.97 -4.50 -13.16
N ILE A 70 -6.85 -3.18 -13.23
CA ILE A 70 -7.81 -2.25 -12.64
C ILE A 70 -9.26 -2.60 -13.01
N PRO A 71 -9.66 -2.74 -14.30
CA PRO A 71 -11.06 -3.01 -14.65
C PRO A 71 -11.57 -4.37 -14.16
N GLN A 72 -10.70 -5.36 -14.06
CA GLN A 72 -11.06 -6.70 -13.59
C GLN A 72 -11.30 -6.70 -12.08
N VAL A 73 -10.41 -6.06 -11.33
CA VAL A 73 -10.47 -5.97 -9.88
C VAL A 73 -11.63 -5.09 -9.42
N ARG A 74 -11.90 -3.99 -10.10
CA ARG A 74 -13.05 -3.12 -9.81
C ARG A 74 -14.38 -3.85 -9.88
N GLN A 75 -14.53 -4.77 -10.82
CA GLN A 75 -15.76 -5.54 -11.05
C GLN A 75 -15.88 -6.79 -10.16
N ALA A 76 -14.86 -7.12 -9.38
CA ALA A 76 -14.90 -8.27 -8.50
C ALA A 76 -15.97 -8.09 -7.41
N GLU A 77 -16.85 -9.07 -7.27
CA GLU A 77 -18.02 -9.01 -6.38
C GLU A 77 -17.65 -8.98 -4.89
N ASN A 78 -16.49 -9.53 -4.55
CA ASN A 78 -16.04 -9.68 -3.17
C ASN A 78 -14.53 -9.92 -3.09
N SER A 79 -14.02 -9.98 -1.86
CA SER A 79 -12.60 -10.18 -1.58
C SER A 79 -12.04 -11.49 -2.15
N GLU A 80 -12.83 -12.57 -2.18
CA GLU A 80 -12.40 -13.86 -2.72
C GLU A 80 -12.18 -13.78 -4.24
N ALA A 81 -13.11 -13.15 -4.97
CA ALA A 81 -12.98 -12.92 -6.40
C ALA A 81 -11.76 -12.05 -6.71
N THR A 82 -11.51 -11.01 -5.92
CA THR A 82 -10.31 -10.17 -6.03
C THR A 82 -9.04 -10.99 -5.81
N ASN A 83 -8.99 -11.79 -4.76
CA ASN A 83 -7.83 -12.64 -4.46
C ASN A 83 -7.53 -13.61 -5.60
N LYS A 84 -8.57 -14.17 -6.22
CA LYS A 84 -8.42 -15.06 -7.37
C LYS A 84 -7.79 -14.35 -8.58
N ILE A 85 -8.30 -13.15 -8.93
CA ILE A 85 -7.75 -12.33 -10.04
C ILE A 85 -6.27 -12.03 -9.78
N LEU A 86 -5.93 -11.59 -8.56
CA LEU A 86 -4.56 -11.25 -8.20
C LEU A 86 -3.64 -12.46 -8.18
N ASN A 87 -4.15 -13.62 -7.75
CA ASN A 87 -3.39 -14.87 -7.78
C ASN A 87 -3.12 -15.36 -9.21
N GLU A 88 -4.11 -15.32 -10.08
CA GLU A 88 -3.94 -15.67 -11.50
C GLU A 88 -2.94 -14.74 -12.19
N TRP A 89 -3.00 -13.44 -11.87
CA TRP A 89 -2.00 -12.48 -12.35
C TRP A 89 -0.60 -12.80 -11.85
N LEU A 90 -0.42 -13.01 -10.54
CA LEU A 90 0.88 -13.32 -9.94
C LEU A 90 1.51 -14.57 -10.59
N LEU A 91 0.73 -15.63 -10.77
CA LEU A 91 1.19 -16.87 -11.42
C LEU A 91 1.55 -16.63 -12.89
N SER A 92 0.94 -15.68 -13.58
CA SER A 92 1.25 -15.33 -14.97
C SER A 92 2.60 -14.64 -15.14
N LEU A 93 3.20 -14.14 -14.04
CA LEU A 93 4.51 -13.49 -14.05
C LEU A 93 5.68 -14.50 -14.16
N GLY A 94 5.41 -15.79 -13.95
CA GLY A 94 6.40 -16.85 -14.00
C GLY A 94 6.86 -17.32 -12.62
N GLU A 95 7.63 -18.40 -12.61
CA GLU A 95 8.18 -18.97 -11.39
C GLU A 95 9.36 -18.11 -10.88
N ILE A 96 9.46 -18.02 -9.56
CA ILE A 96 10.57 -17.35 -8.91
C ILE A 96 11.54 -18.41 -8.43
N GLU A 97 12.69 -18.48 -9.07
CA GLU A 97 13.78 -19.34 -8.63
C GLU A 97 14.55 -18.65 -7.50
N TYR A 98 14.42 -19.16 -6.28
CA TYR A 98 15.26 -18.77 -5.17
C TYR A 98 16.38 -19.77 -4.99
N GLU A 99 17.63 -19.32 -5.08
CA GLU A 99 18.77 -20.13 -4.63
C GLU A 99 18.69 -20.23 -3.10
N THR A 100 18.53 -21.45 -2.60
CA THR A 100 18.27 -21.73 -1.18
C THR A 100 19.45 -21.45 -0.26
N ASP A 101 20.65 -21.24 -0.81
CA ASP A 101 21.91 -21.13 -0.06
C ASP A 101 22.46 -19.69 0.04
N THR A 102 21.73 -18.69 -0.45
CA THR A 102 22.18 -17.30 -0.30
C THR A 102 22.00 -16.89 1.17
N PRO A 103 23.09 -16.51 1.87
CA PRO A 103 22.96 -16.02 3.24
C PRO A 103 21.96 -14.86 3.22
N ALA A 104 20.97 -14.90 4.10
CA ALA A 104 20.12 -13.76 4.35
C ALA A 104 21.05 -12.53 4.44
N ALA A 105 20.87 -11.61 3.52
CA ALA A 105 21.80 -10.53 3.25
C ALA A 105 22.21 -9.79 4.54
N GLN A 106 23.19 -8.93 4.43
CA GLN A 106 23.77 -8.07 5.47
C GLN A 106 22.79 -7.52 6.52
N TRP A 107 21.49 -7.49 6.20
CA TRP A 107 20.41 -7.09 7.09
C TRP A 107 20.27 -7.98 8.34
N SER A 108 20.39 -9.30 8.21
CA SER A 108 20.30 -10.22 9.37
C SER A 108 21.49 -10.11 10.30
N SER A 109 22.62 -9.60 9.79
CA SER A 109 23.85 -9.34 10.57
C SER A 109 23.94 -7.90 11.07
N ALA A 110 23.05 -6.98 10.64
CA ALA A 110 23.01 -5.64 11.17
C ALA A 110 22.56 -5.66 12.64
N LYS A 111 23.16 -4.79 13.48
CA LYS A 111 22.71 -4.63 14.86
C LYS A 111 21.30 -4.04 14.87
N GLU A 112 20.48 -4.42 15.85
CA GLU A 112 19.11 -3.89 15.97
C GLU A 112 19.05 -2.36 16.01
N GLU A 113 20.06 -1.72 16.62
CA GLU A 113 20.21 -0.26 16.69
C GLU A 113 20.47 0.41 15.32
N ASP A 114 20.95 -0.37 14.34
CA ASP A 114 21.25 0.08 12.98
C ASP A 114 20.09 -0.22 12.01
N LYS A 115 19.08 -0.96 12.47
CA LYS A 115 17.90 -1.29 11.67
C LYS A 115 16.91 -0.14 11.75
N VAL A 116 16.66 0.46 10.61
CA VAL A 116 15.62 1.48 10.43
C VAL A 116 14.26 0.79 10.27
N VAL A 117 13.18 1.54 10.37
CA VAL A 117 11.81 1.06 10.16
C VAL A 117 11.72 0.33 8.81
N ILE A 118 11.14 -0.88 8.83
CA ILE A 118 10.87 -1.68 7.63
C ILE A 118 9.37 -1.69 7.44
N ALA A 119 8.93 -1.61 6.19
CA ALA A 119 7.53 -1.77 5.86
C ALA A 119 6.96 -3.09 6.42
N ASP A 120 5.78 -3.03 7.01
CA ASP A 120 5.09 -4.22 7.52
C ASP A 120 4.66 -5.12 6.36
N THR A 121 5.21 -6.32 6.31
CA THR A 121 4.84 -7.34 5.32
C THR A 121 4.03 -8.48 5.93
N SER A 122 3.61 -8.37 7.19
CA SER A 122 2.85 -9.41 7.90
C SER A 122 1.51 -9.72 7.24
N TRP A 123 0.91 -8.74 6.54
CA TRP A 123 -0.33 -8.87 5.80
C TRP A 123 -0.25 -9.94 4.68
N ILE A 124 0.95 -10.27 4.18
CA ILE A 124 1.15 -11.32 3.17
C ILE A 124 0.77 -12.69 3.74
N PHE A 125 0.94 -12.89 5.03
CA PHE A 125 0.62 -14.13 5.72
C PHE A 125 -0.82 -14.16 6.27
N ASP A 126 -1.56 -13.06 6.13
CA ASP A 126 -2.97 -13.02 6.53
C ASP A 126 -3.86 -13.70 5.49
N LYS A 127 -4.10 -14.99 5.70
CA LYS A 127 -4.96 -15.81 4.85
C LYS A 127 -6.43 -15.40 4.88
N LYS A 128 -6.86 -14.65 5.88
CA LYS A 128 -8.20 -14.07 5.89
C LYS A 128 -8.29 -12.90 4.89
N TYR A 129 -7.22 -12.14 4.74
CA TYR A 129 -7.13 -11.01 3.82
C TYR A 129 -6.86 -11.45 2.38
N LEU A 130 -5.87 -12.31 2.15
CA LEU A 130 -5.42 -12.73 0.82
C LEU A 130 -5.99 -14.08 0.34
N GLY A 131 -6.61 -14.86 1.22
CA GLY A 131 -6.92 -16.26 0.93
C GLY A 131 -5.69 -17.17 1.00
N GLU A 132 -5.91 -18.46 0.96
CA GLU A 132 -4.84 -19.46 1.10
C GLU A 132 -3.84 -19.42 -0.09
N GLU A 133 -4.37 -19.36 -1.31
CA GLU A 133 -3.56 -19.50 -2.53
C GLU A 133 -2.69 -18.26 -2.79
N LEU A 134 -3.29 -17.06 -2.78
CA LEU A 134 -2.53 -15.83 -3.02
C LEU A 134 -1.48 -15.60 -1.94
N SER A 135 -1.82 -15.83 -0.66
CA SER A 135 -0.87 -15.74 0.45
C SER A 135 0.31 -16.69 0.25
N ALA A 136 0.04 -17.97 -0.08
CA ALA A 136 1.08 -18.96 -0.31
C ALA A 136 1.98 -18.62 -1.52
N ASN A 137 1.41 -18.07 -2.58
CA ASN A 137 2.16 -17.69 -3.78
C ASN A 137 2.92 -16.37 -3.61
N MET A 138 2.52 -15.50 -2.69
CA MET A 138 3.27 -14.29 -2.33
C MET A 138 4.39 -14.55 -1.33
N GLU A 139 4.29 -15.57 -0.49
CA GLU A 139 5.30 -15.89 0.54
C GLU A 139 6.74 -15.97 -0.02
N PRO A 140 7.02 -16.60 -1.17
CA PRO A 140 8.36 -16.62 -1.74
C PRO A 140 8.96 -15.23 -1.95
N LEU A 141 8.16 -14.22 -2.29
CA LEU A 141 8.62 -12.85 -2.51
C LEU A 141 9.14 -12.16 -1.24
N THR A 142 8.85 -12.71 -0.05
CA THR A 142 9.38 -12.18 1.21
C THR A 142 10.83 -12.62 1.48
N LYS A 143 11.35 -13.54 0.68
CA LYS A 143 12.72 -14.03 0.80
C LYS A 143 13.68 -13.10 0.06
N PRO A 144 14.92 -12.95 0.55
CA PRO A 144 15.95 -12.19 -0.16
C PRO A 144 16.18 -12.76 -1.57
N LEU A 145 16.31 -11.87 -2.55
CA LEU A 145 16.66 -12.28 -3.91
C LEU A 145 18.06 -12.88 -3.95
N PRO A 146 18.28 -13.98 -4.68
CA PRO A 146 19.53 -14.75 -4.62
C PRO A 146 20.74 -14.01 -5.16
N ASP A 147 20.57 -13.10 -6.10
CA ASP A 147 21.66 -12.33 -6.70
C ASP A 147 21.28 -10.84 -6.81
N ILE A 148 21.59 -10.10 -5.76
CA ILE A 148 21.37 -8.65 -5.72
C ILE A 148 22.10 -7.90 -6.86
N ASN A 149 23.14 -8.48 -7.46
CA ASN A 149 23.86 -7.84 -8.56
C ASN A 149 23.13 -7.94 -9.90
N ARG A 150 22.19 -8.87 -10.04
CA ARG A 150 21.34 -9.00 -11.23
C ARG A 150 20.19 -8.00 -11.23
N PHE A 151 19.80 -7.52 -10.05
CA PHE A 151 18.64 -6.70 -9.86
C PHE A 151 19.08 -5.31 -9.42
N ARG A 152 18.63 -4.30 -10.16
CA ARG A 152 18.82 -2.92 -9.75
C ARG A 152 17.76 -2.57 -8.72
N ALA A 153 18.16 -1.89 -7.66
CA ALA A 153 17.20 -1.34 -6.72
C ALA A 153 16.15 -0.49 -7.48
N PRO A 154 14.86 -0.69 -7.26
CA PRO A 154 13.80 0.03 -7.99
C PRO A 154 13.91 1.54 -7.81
N ILE A 155 14.39 1.99 -6.65
CA ILE A 155 14.62 3.40 -6.32
C ILE A 155 16.05 3.54 -5.82
N ASP A 156 16.78 4.52 -6.36
CA ASP A 156 18.16 4.82 -5.98
C ASP A 156 18.23 6.24 -5.39
N PHE A 157 18.54 6.31 -4.11
CA PHE A 157 18.77 7.55 -3.38
C PHE A 157 20.27 7.91 -3.26
N SER A 158 21.16 7.07 -3.78
CA SER A 158 22.60 7.21 -3.53
C SER A 158 23.27 8.31 -4.34
N ARG A 159 22.67 8.77 -5.43
CA ARG A 159 23.31 9.75 -6.35
C ARG A 159 23.68 11.05 -5.65
N GLY A 160 22.77 11.60 -4.85
CA GLY A 160 23.04 12.84 -4.10
C GLY A 160 24.19 12.69 -3.09
N TYR A 161 24.37 11.49 -2.54
CA TYR A 161 25.46 11.21 -1.61
C TYR A 161 26.85 11.27 -2.29
N TYR A 162 26.96 10.70 -3.50
CA TYR A 162 28.24 10.66 -4.24
C TYR A 162 28.62 11.99 -4.90
N THR A 163 27.65 12.77 -5.33
CA THR A 163 27.89 14.03 -6.05
C THR A 163 27.99 15.24 -5.11
N GLY A 164 27.53 15.09 -3.86
CA GLY A 164 27.39 16.21 -2.92
C GLY A 164 26.34 17.25 -3.34
N LEU A 165 25.56 16.95 -4.38
CA LEU A 165 24.43 17.75 -4.85
C LEU A 165 23.13 17.08 -4.38
N PHE A 166 22.10 17.89 -4.15
CA PHE A 166 20.77 17.37 -3.92
C PHE A 166 20.20 16.87 -5.25
N GLU A 167 20.34 15.58 -5.50
CA GLU A 167 19.72 14.93 -6.66
C GLU A 167 18.46 14.18 -6.19
N PRO A 168 17.36 14.24 -6.95
CA PRO A 168 16.16 13.50 -6.62
C PRO A 168 16.41 11.99 -6.71
N ALA A 169 15.60 11.21 -6.01
CA ALA A 169 15.60 9.76 -6.14
C ALA A 169 15.38 9.34 -7.61
N MET A 170 16.14 8.37 -8.06
CA MET A 170 15.99 7.81 -9.40
C MET A 170 15.08 6.58 -9.34
N PHE A 171 13.99 6.64 -10.08
CA PHE A 171 13.07 5.51 -10.25
C PHE A 171 13.44 4.77 -11.52
N TYR A 172 13.94 3.56 -11.37
CA TYR A 172 14.31 2.74 -12.53
C TYR A 172 13.11 2.00 -13.10
N ASN A 173 13.11 1.84 -14.43
CA ASN A 173 12.04 1.19 -15.19
C ASN A 173 10.67 1.89 -15.06
N GLU A 174 10.61 3.13 -14.60
CA GLU A 174 9.38 3.92 -14.60
C GLU A 174 9.27 4.81 -15.83
N LYS A 175 8.12 4.77 -16.47
CA LYS A 175 7.80 5.64 -17.61
C LYS A 175 7.39 7.02 -17.13
N LEU A 176 7.83 8.04 -17.86
CA LEU A 176 7.27 9.38 -17.77
C LEU A 176 6.07 9.45 -18.71
N TYR A 177 4.95 9.86 -18.19
CA TYR A 177 3.70 10.04 -18.94
C TYR A 177 3.48 11.53 -19.18
N GLU A 178 4.30 12.13 -20.06
CA GLU A 178 4.27 13.56 -20.33
C GLU A 178 2.93 14.02 -20.95
N ASP A 179 2.30 13.14 -21.73
CA ASP A 179 1.02 13.37 -22.39
C ASP A 179 -0.14 12.68 -21.67
N MET A 180 -0.05 12.47 -20.37
CA MET A 180 -1.09 11.79 -19.60
C MET A 180 -2.39 12.61 -19.62
N ASP A 181 -3.50 11.96 -20.01
CA ASP A 181 -4.83 12.53 -19.88
C ASP A 181 -5.36 12.32 -18.45
N TYR A 182 -5.46 13.40 -17.70
CA TYR A 182 -5.98 13.38 -16.33
C TYR A 182 -7.47 13.01 -16.24
N SER A 183 -8.21 13.02 -17.36
CA SER A 183 -9.58 12.50 -17.40
C SER A 183 -9.63 10.98 -17.32
N ASP A 184 -8.55 10.26 -17.67
CA ASP A 184 -8.46 8.80 -17.54
C ASP A 184 -8.20 8.39 -16.09
N GLU A 185 -9.20 7.77 -15.47
CA GLU A 185 -9.16 7.30 -14.10
C GLU A 185 -8.09 6.24 -13.84
N ASN A 186 -7.72 5.44 -14.84
CA ASN A 186 -6.67 4.42 -14.69
C ASN A 186 -5.31 5.08 -14.47
N TYR A 187 -5.02 6.17 -15.14
CA TYR A 187 -3.79 6.93 -14.94
C TYR A 187 -3.78 7.68 -13.61
N ARG A 188 -4.94 8.18 -13.13
CA ARG A 188 -5.01 8.78 -11.79
C ARG A 188 -4.74 7.73 -10.71
N LEU A 189 -5.33 6.54 -10.84
CA LEU A 189 -5.06 5.41 -9.94
C LEU A 189 -3.62 4.96 -10.01
N LEU A 190 -3.04 4.85 -11.22
CA LEU A 190 -1.61 4.55 -11.38
C LEU A 190 -0.74 5.55 -10.63
N GLY A 191 -1.01 6.84 -10.77
CA GLY A 191 -0.28 7.90 -10.06
C GLY A 191 -0.37 7.73 -8.55
N LEU A 192 -1.58 7.55 -8.01
CA LEU A 192 -1.81 7.30 -6.59
C LEU A 192 -1.04 6.07 -6.11
N PHE A 193 -1.15 4.95 -6.82
CA PHE A 193 -0.54 3.68 -6.41
C PHE A 193 0.99 3.72 -6.47
N ARG A 194 1.57 4.42 -7.44
CA ARG A 194 3.01 4.67 -7.48
C ARG A 194 3.49 5.45 -6.26
N VAL A 195 2.83 6.56 -5.96
CA VAL A 195 3.19 7.42 -4.83
C VAL A 195 3.01 6.67 -3.51
N TRP A 196 1.87 6.01 -3.32
CA TRP A 196 1.58 5.29 -2.08
C TRP A 196 2.62 4.21 -1.81
N ASN A 197 2.91 3.36 -2.79
CA ASN A 197 3.89 2.28 -2.63
C ASN A 197 5.34 2.78 -2.51
N ALA A 198 5.69 3.88 -3.19
CA ALA A 198 7.02 4.47 -3.03
C ALA A 198 7.24 4.99 -1.61
N LEU A 199 6.21 5.60 -1.00
CA LEU A 199 6.28 6.04 0.38
C LEU A 199 6.25 4.85 1.34
N GLU A 200 5.35 3.88 1.14
CA GLU A 200 5.23 2.67 1.96
C GLU A 200 6.56 1.95 2.14
N TYR A 201 7.30 1.71 1.05
CA TYR A 201 8.50 0.89 1.09
C TYR A 201 9.81 1.68 1.25
N TYR A 202 9.80 3.00 1.08
CA TYR A 202 11.04 3.80 1.06
C TYR A 202 11.01 5.06 1.92
N CYS A 203 9.88 5.43 2.51
CA CYS A 203 9.83 6.56 3.43
C CYS A 203 10.07 6.09 4.87
N PRO A 204 11.14 6.53 5.54
CA PRO A 204 11.46 6.09 6.90
C PRO A 204 10.67 6.84 7.98
N TYR A 205 9.67 7.63 7.62
CA TYR A 205 8.98 8.57 8.54
C TYR A 205 7.46 8.34 8.61
N LEU A 206 6.95 7.20 8.13
CA LEU A 206 5.50 6.92 8.15
C LEU A 206 4.97 6.76 9.59
N ASP A 207 5.82 6.31 10.50
CA ASP A 207 5.49 6.09 11.92
C ASP A 207 5.33 7.38 12.74
N ILE A 208 5.73 8.53 12.19
CA ILE A 208 5.58 9.84 12.87
C ILE A 208 4.43 10.68 12.30
N LEU A 209 3.63 10.13 11.39
CA LEU A 209 2.42 10.80 10.89
C LEU A 209 1.34 10.84 11.97
N ASP A 210 0.53 11.90 11.96
CA ASP A 210 -0.60 12.04 12.88
C ASP A 210 -1.74 11.07 12.54
N GLU A 211 -1.80 10.60 11.30
CA GLU A 211 -2.80 9.67 10.76
C GLU A 211 -2.11 8.34 10.37
N ASP A 212 -2.85 7.24 10.49
CA ASP A 212 -2.36 5.95 10.03
C ASP A 212 -2.22 5.97 8.50
N TRP A 213 -1.01 5.69 8.02
CA TRP A 213 -0.70 5.69 6.59
C TRP A 213 -1.59 4.73 5.80
N GLU A 214 -1.91 3.59 6.38
CA GLU A 214 -2.77 2.57 5.78
C GLU A 214 -4.20 3.07 5.56
N ASP A 215 -4.72 3.89 6.47
CA ASP A 215 -6.07 4.44 6.38
C ASP A 215 -6.21 5.50 5.26
N LEU A 216 -5.10 6.10 4.80
CA LEU A 216 -5.12 7.12 3.76
C LEU A 216 -5.41 6.55 2.37
N LEU A 217 -4.94 5.35 2.05
CA LEU A 217 -5.14 4.78 0.72
C LEU A 217 -6.62 4.65 0.34
N PRO A 218 -7.49 4.03 1.17
CA PRO A 218 -8.91 3.93 0.85
C PRO A 218 -9.64 5.28 0.86
N GLU A 219 -9.06 6.32 1.46
CA GLU A 219 -9.61 7.68 1.38
C GLU A 219 -9.32 8.39 0.06
N PHE A 220 -8.14 8.15 -0.54
CA PHE A 220 -7.74 8.78 -1.79
C PHE A 220 -8.29 8.05 -3.03
N ILE A 221 -8.52 6.73 -2.97
CA ILE A 221 -9.06 5.97 -4.10
C ILE A 221 -10.37 6.58 -4.66
N PRO A 222 -11.40 6.91 -3.85
CA PRO A 222 -12.62 7.53 -4.36
C PRO A 222 -12.37 8.88 -5.05
N GLN A 223 -11.37 9.63 -4.63
CA GLN A 223 -11.01 10.91 -5.25
C GLN A 223 -10.40 10.70 -6.64
N MET A 224 -9.65 9.62 -6.83
CA MET A 224 -9.10 9.26 -8.14
C MET A 224 -10.15 8.71 -9.09
N LEU A 225 -11.23 8.11 -8.58
CA LEU A 225 -12.36 7.61 -9.36
C LEU A 225 -13.36 8.71 -9.72
N ALA A 226 -13.41 9.80 -8.96
CA ALA A 226 -14.30 10.91 -9.24
C ALA A 226 -13.92 11.60 -10.57
N GLU A 227 -14.92 12.03 -11.33
CA GLU A 227 -14.70 12.87 -12.49
C GLU A 227 -13.96 14.15 -12.03
N SER A 228 -12.86 14.46 -12.68
CA SER A 228 -12.19 15.74 -12.44
C SER A 228 -12.98 16.82 -13.15
N ASP A 229 -13.83 17.54 -12.41
CA ASP A 229 -14.28 18.85 -12.86
C ASP A 229 -13.07 19.77 -12.98
N GLN A 230 -12.66 20.04 -14.20
CA GLN A 230 -11.60 21.02 -14.51
C GLN A 230 -12.14 22.43 -14.34
#